data_1aa7402386537a781cf761b2e1baa8ef
#
_entry.id   1aa7402386537a781cf761b2e1baa8ef
#
_cell.length_a   1.000
_cell.length_b   1.000
_cell.length_c   1.000
_cell.angle_alpha   90.00
_cell.angle_beta   90.00
_cell.angle_gamma   90.00
#
_symmetry.space_group_name_H-M   'P 1'
#
loop_
_entity.id
_entity.type
_entity.pdbx_description
1 polymer ?
#
loop_
_entity_poly.entity_id
_entity_poly.type
_entity_poly.pdbx_seq_one_letter_code
_entity_poly.pdbx_strand_id
1 'polypeptide(L)'
;MDKLSTLAAANQQRAQEVIRDSGIESIWRSVGAEPHLVGSLRTGLLMTHRDIDFHIYSSPLRVADSFAAMARLAENSRIRRIEYGNLLDTNEECLEWHAWYADADDQLWQIDMIHMPKGSAYDGYFERVADRIAAVLTDQTRETILRLKYETPETEKIMGIEYYQAVLRDGVRTYAEFEAWRLSLIHI
;
A
#
# COMPACT_ATOMS: atom_id res chain seq x y z
N MET A 1 -16.53 -19.80 -5.57
CA MET A 1 -15.52 -18.82 -5.08
C MET A 1 -15.66 -18.81 -3.56
N ASP A 2 -14.57 -18.96 -2.82
CA ASP A 2 -14.60 -18.94 -1.37
C ASP A 2 -14.99 -17.54 -0.86
N LYS A 3 -15.63 -17.47 0.32
CA LYS A 3 -16.10 -16.22 0.95
C LYS A 3 -14.98 -15.18 1.10
N LEU A 4 -13.76 -15.63 1.43
CA LEU A 4 -12.58 -14.76 1.58
C LEU A 4 -12.14 -14.16 0.24
N SER A 5 -12.08 -14.97 -0.81
CA SER A 5 -11.74 -14.49 -2.16
C SER A 5 -12.75 -13.48 -2.69
N THR A 6 -14.04 -13.68 -2.38
CA THR A 6 -15.12 -12.74 -2.75
C THR A 6 -14.95 -11.41 -2.00
N LEU A 7 -14.66 -11.44 -0.71
CA LEU A 7 -14.43 -10.25 0.11
C LEU A 7 -13.18 -9.47 -0.38
N ALA A 8 -12.07 -10.18 -0.62
CA ALA A 8 -10.85 -9.57 -1.14
C ALA A 8 -11.09 -8.89 -2.50
N ALA A 9 -11.80 -9.56 -3.42
CA ALA A 9 -12.13 -8.99 -4.72
C ALA A 9 -12.98 -7.73 -4.60
N ALA A 10 -13.99 -7.72 -3.71
CA ALA A 10 -14.83 -6.55 -3.46
C ALA A 10 -14.01 -5.37 -2.89
N ASN A 11 -13.12 -5.63 -1.93
CA ASN A 11 -12.27 -4.59 -1.35
C ASN A 11 -11.26 -4.04 -2.38
N GLN A 12 -10.68 -4.89 -3.21
CA GLN A 12 -9.80 -4.44 -4.29
C GLN A 12 -10.54 -3.58 -5.32
N GLN A 13 -11.77 -3.94 -5.68
CA GLN A 13 -12.59 -3.11 -6.56
C GLN A 13 -12.87 -1.74 -5.92
N ARG A 14 -13.23 -1.68 -4.65
CA ARG A 14 -13.44 -0.41 -3.93
C ARG A 14 -12.17 0.45 -3.90
N ALA A 15 -11.00 -0.15 -3.64
CA ALA A 15 -9.73 0.56 -3.69
C ALA A 15 -9.48 1.19 -5.06
N GLN A 16 -9.78 0.47 -6.15
CA GLN A 16 -9.67 1.00 -7.51
C GLN A 16 -10.68 2.14 -7.76
N GLU A 17 -11.86 2.09 -7.17
CA GLU A 17 -12.83 3.20 -7.20
C GLU A 17 -12.29 4.43 -6.46
N VAL A 18 -11.71 4.27 -5.28
CA VAL A 18 -11.04 5.35 -4.54
C VAL A 18 -9.93 6.01 -5.37
N ILE A 19 -9.08 5.23 -6.04
CA ILE A 19 -8.03 5.76 -6.91
C ILE A 19 -8.63 6.61 -8.03
N ARG A 20 -9.67 6.11 -8.71
CA ARG A 20 -10.33 6.86 -9.80
C ARG A 20 -11.00 8.13 -9.30
N ASP A 21 -11.80 8.03 -8.23
CA ASP A 21 -12.60 9.14 -7.71
C ASP A 21 -11.75 10.23 -7.05
N SER A 22 -10.65 9.86 -6.42
CA SER A 22 -9.68 10.82 -5.86
C SER A 22 -8.89 11.54 -6.95
N GLY A 23 -8.75 10.94 -8.12
CA GLY A 23 -7.94 11.47 -9.22
C GLY A 23 -6.44 11.50 -8.93
N ILE A 24 -5.98 10.77 -7.91
CA ILE A 24 -4.62 10.85 -7.34
C ILE A 24 -3.54 10.71 -8.41
N GLU A 25 -3.67 9.76 -9.32
CA GLU A 25 -2.68 9.55 -10.37
C GLU A 25 -2.58 10.75 -11.33
N SER A 26 -3.72 11.32 -11.75
CA SER A 26 -3.74 12.48 -12.65
C SER A 26 -3.22 13.74 -11.96
N ILE A 27 -3.49 13.88 -10.66
CA ILE A 27 -2.99 14.98 -9.82
C ILE A 27 -1.45 14.94 -9.80
N TRP A 28 -0.83 13.81 -9.49
CA TRP A 28 0.63 13.69 -9.47
C TRP A 28 1.25 13.91 -10.85
N ARG A 29 0.67 13.34 -11.90
CA ARG A 29 1.15 13.58 -13.28
C ARG A 29 1.07 15.06 -13.68
N SER A 30 0.09 15.80 -13.16
CA SER A 30 -0.08 17.23 -13.48
C SER A 30 1.00 18.14 -12.90
N VAL A 31 1.78 17.65 -11.95
CA VAL A 31 2.96 18.35 -11.38
C VAL A 31 4.28 17.75 -11.89
N GLY A 32 4.24 16.90 -12.91
CA GLY A 32 5.43 16.29 -13.53
C GLY A 32 6.00 15.10 -12.78
N ALA A 33 5.23 14.49 -11.85
CA ALA A 33 5.63 13.30 -11.13
C ALA A 33 4.99 12.03 -11.70
N GLU A 34 5.62 10.88 -11.50
CA GLU A 34 5.20 9.58 -11.98
C GLU A 34 4.67 8.74 -10.80
N PRO A 35 3.35 8.58 -10.62
CA PRO A 35 2.77 7.74 -9.58
C PRO A 35 2.77 6.27 -9.98
N HIS A 36 3.21 5.41 -9.08
CA HIS A 36 3.24 3.95 -9.23
C HIS A 36 2.51 3.29 -8.06
N LEU A 37 1.47 2.54 -8.37
CA LEU A 37 0.78 1.72 -7.37
C LEU A 37 1.74 0.62 -6.89
N VAL A 38 1.84 0.45 -5.57
CA VAL A 38 2.65 -0.59 -4.92
C VAL A 38 1.80 -1.32 -3.86
N GLY A 39 2.40 -2.03 -2.94
CA GLY A 39 1.73 -2.63 -1.79
C GLY A 39 0.75 -3.75 -2.11
N SER A 40 -0.18 -3.94 -1.20
CA SER A 40 -1.09 -5.09 -1.21
C SER A 40 -2.14 -5.03 -2.33
N LEU A 41 -2.54 -3.83 -2.75
CA LEU A 41 -3.46 -3.67 -3.87
C LEU A 41 -2.81 -4.07 -5.20
N ARG A 42 -1.56 -3.68 -5.46
CA ARG A 42 -0.81 -4.07 -6.66
C ARG A 42 -0.65 -5.59 -6.77
N THR A 43 -0.37 -6.26 -5.66
CA THR A 43 -0.18 -7.73 -5.65
C THR A 43 -1.50 -8.51 -5.66
N GLY A 44 -2.65 -7.84 -5.53
CA GLY A 44 -3.96 -8.48 -5.40
C GLY A 44 -4.13 -9.18 -4.05
N LEU A 45 -3.41 -8.73 -3.01
CA LEU A 45 -3.42 -9.27 -1.66
C LEU A 45 -4.04 -8.30 -0.62
N LEU A 46 -4.73 -7.26 -1.10
CA LEU A 46 -5.52 -6.39 -0.25
C LEU A 46 -6.69 -7.17 0.36
N MET A 47 -6.87 -7.06 1.67
CA MET A 47 -7.92 -7.77 2.40
C MET A 47 -8.80 -6.79 3.20
N THR A 48 -8.66 -6.72 4.51
CA THR A 48 -9.53 -5.90 5.39
C THR A 48 -8.99 -4.50 5.62
N HIS A 49 -7.67 -4.33 5.61
CA HIS A 49 -7.05 -3.02 5.72
C HIS A 49 -7.34 -2.18 4.48
N ARG A 50 -7.76 -0.92 4.71
CA ARG A 50 -8.13 0.03 3.66
C ARG A 50 -6.99 0.99 3.42
N ASP A 51 -5.87 0.46 2.97
CA ASP A 51 -4.65 1.19 2.62
C ASP A 51 -4.33 1.02 1.13
N ILE A 52 -3.95 2.11 0.49
CA ILE A 52 -3.57 2.19 -0.91
C ILE A 52 -2.22 2.87 -0.97
N ASP A 53 -1.21 2.14 -1.45
CA ASP A 53 0.17 2.59 -1.42
C ASP A 53 0.62 3.06 -2.81
N PHE A 54 1.20 4.26 -2.86
CA PHE A 54 1.84 4.81 -4.05
C PHE A 54 3.28 5.20 -3.77
N HIS A 55 4.17 4.87 -4.70
CA HIS A 55 5.46 5.50 -4.84
C HIS A 55 5.40 6.52 -5.97
N ILE A 56 5.89 7.70 -5.69
CA ILE A 56 5.83 8.84 -6.60
C ILE A 56 7.26 9.24 -6.94
N TYR A 57 7.59 9.33 -8.22
CA TYR A 57 8.93 9.67 -8.66
C TYR A 57 8.93 10.97 -9.45
N SER A 58 9.89 11.85 -9.17
CA SER A 58 10.12 13.06 -9.97
C SER A 58 11.61 13.41 -10.12
N SER A 59 11.94 14.13 -11.19
CA SER A 59 13.30 14.62 -11.42
C SER A 59 13.24 16.01 -12.06
N PRO A 60 13.68 17.07 -11.34
CA PRO A 60 14.07 17.07 -9.94
C PRO A 60 12.86 16.92 -9.01
N LEU A 61 13.06 16.38 -7.81
CA LEU A 61 12.06 16.44 -6.75
C LEU A 61 12.02 17.88 -6.21
N ARG A 62 10.83 18.47 -6.22
CA ARG A 62 10.57 19.80 -5.65
C ARG A 62 9.48 19.71 -4.59
N VAL A 63 9.77 20.18 -3.39
CA VAL A 63 8.79 20.22 -2.29
C VAL A 63 7.52 20.98 -2.69
N ALA A 64 7.68 22.10 -3.41
CA ALA A 64 6.54 22.92 -3.87
C ALA A 64 5.58 22.15 -4.80
N ASP A 65 6.11 21.30 -5.71
CA ASP A 65 5.29 20.49 -6.62
C ASP A 65 4.51 19.44 -5.83
N SER A 66 5.12 18.86 -4.80
CA SER A 66 4.48 17.90 -3.89
C SER A 66 3.31 18.55 -3.14
N PHE A 67 3.50 19.73 -2.57
CA PHE A 67 2.44 20.50 -1.93
C PHE A 67 1.35 20.92 -2.92
N ALA A 68 1.70 21.29 -4.16
CA ALA A 68 0.72 21.62 -5.20
C ALA A 68 -0.17 20.43 -5.55
N ALA A 69 0.38 19.22 -5.60
CA ALA A 69 -0.41 17.99 -5.78
C ALA A 69 -1.39 17.80 -4.61
N MET A 70 -0.92 17.94 -3.38
CA MET A 70 -1.78 17.79 -2.20
C MET A 70 -2.84 18.87 -2.07
N ALA A 71 -2.55 20.10 -2.46
CA ALA A 71 -3.55 21.16 -2.51
C ALA A 71 -4.71 20.81 -3.46
N ARG A 72 -4.40 20.25 -4.64
CA ARG A 72 -5.42 19.75 -5.59
C ARG A 72 -6.20 18.56 -5.04
N LEU A 73 -5.51 17.62 -4.38
CA LEU A 73 -6.18 16.48 -3.75
C LEU A 73 -7.17 16.95 -2.68
N ALA A 74 -6.82 17.97 -1.90
CA ALA A 74 -7.64 18.54 -0.84
C ALA A 74 -8.93 19.23 -1.35
N GLU A 75 -9.00 19.58 -2.64
CA GLU A 75 -10.23 20.11 -3.25
C GLU A 75 -11.35 19.05 -3.34
N ASN A 76 -10.99 17.77 -3.31
CA ASN A 76 -11.96 16.69 -3.26
C ASN A 76 -12.61 16.63 -1.87
N SER A 77 -13.92 16.88 -1.81
CA SER A 77 -14.70 16.93 -0.55
C SER A 77 -14.69 15.62 0.25
N ARG A 78 -14.30 14.50 -0.36
CA ARG A 78 -14.15 13.20 0.29
C ARG A 78 -12.80 13.03 1.01
N ILE A 79 -11.82 13.90 0.76
CA ILE A 79 -10.58 13.94 1.53
C ILE A 79 -10.87 14.57 2.89
N ARG A 80 -10.65 13.82 3.96
CA ARG A 80 -10.93 14.23 5.35
C ARG A 80 -9.70 14.74 6.08
N ARG A 81 -8.51 14.28 5.68
CA ARG A 81 -7.25 14.59 6.35
C ARG A 81 -6.10 14.38 5.37
N ILE A 82 -5.06 15.20 5.50
CA ILE A 82 -3.76 15.01 4.85
C ILE A 82 -2.68 15.24 5.90
N GLU A 83 -1.68 14.37 5.93
CA GLU A 83 -0.48 14.49 6.76
C GLU A 83 0.75 14.53 5.89
N TYR A 84 1.78 15.22 6.39
CA TYR A 84 3.05 15.44 5.71
C TYR A 84 4.23 15.09 6.60
N GLY A 85 5.20 14.37 6.06
CA GLY A 85 6.51 14.14 6.62
C GLY A 85 7.61 14.55 5.64
N ASN A 86 8.63 15.25 6.12
CA ASN A 86 9.82 15.54 5.31
C ASN A 86 10.98 14.67 5.83
N LEU A 87 11.36 13.68 5.04
CA LEU A 87 12.43 12.72 5.33
C LEU A 87 13.57 12.82 4.32
N LEU A 88 13.68 13.95 3.58
CA LEU A 88 14.71 14.15 2.56
C LEU A 88 16.13 14.11 3.13
N ASP A 89 16.30 14.54 4.37
CA ASP A 89 17.61 14.56 5.06
C ASP A 89 17.86 13.28 5.90
N THR A 90 17.07 12.22 5.64
CA THR A 90 17.23 10.90 6.28
C THR A 90 17.67 9.85 5.25
N ASN A 91 17.91 8.63 5.70
CA ASN A 91 18.19 7.50 4.81
C ASN A 91 17.02 7.12 3.89
N GLU A 92 15.83 7.65 4.15
CA GLU A 92 14.63 7.38 3.34
C GLU A 92 14.53 8.30 2.12
N GLU A 93 15.18 9.47 2.15
CA GLU A 93 15.31 10.44 1.04
C GLU A 93 13.98 10.73 0.33
N CYS A 94 12.89 10.92 1.10
CA CYS A 94 11.54 11.08 0.56
C CYS A 94 10.73 12.19 1.24
N LEU A 95 9.61 12.55 0.60
CA LEU A 95 8.49 13.25 1.21
C LEU A 95 7.37 12.24 1.43
N GLU A 96 6.90 12.13 2.65
CA GLU A 96 5.84 11.21 3.04
C GLU A 96 4.51 11.96 3.13
N TRP A 97 3.48 11.39 2.51
CA TRP A 97 2.11 11.90 2.57
C TRP A 97 1.14 10.80 2.89
N HIS A 98 0.23 11.08 3.80
CA HIS A 98 -0.92 10.23 4.09
C HIS A 98 -2.19 11.03 3.88
N ALA A 99 -3.13 10.50 3.10
CA ALA A 99 -4.43 11.11 2.90
C ALA A 99 -5.54 10.13 3.29
N TRP A 100 -6.59 10.61 3.93
CA TRP A 100 -7.77 9.80 4.29
C TRP A 100 -8.94 10.22 3.43
N TYR A 101 -9.42 9.27 2.64
CA TYR A 101 -10.53 9.41 1.73
C TYR A 101 -11.75 8.68 2.27
N ALA A 102 -12.92 9.35 2.36
CA ALA A 102 -14.19 8.73 2.72
C ALA A 102 -14.90 8.22 1.46
N ASP A 103 -15.12 6.90 1.36
CA ASP A 103 -15.85 6.32 0.23
C ASP A 103 -17.37 6.59 0.31
N ALA A 104 -18.15 5.99 -0.59
CA ALA A 104 -19.60 6.20 -0.66
C ALA A 104 -20.36 5.70 0.59
N ASP A 105 -19.76 4.78 1.34
CA ASP A 105 -20.29 4.21 2.58
C ASP A 105 -19.67 4.88 3.83
N ASP A 106 -19.01 6.04 3.67
CA ASP A 106 -18.23 6.75 4.71
C ASP A 106 -17.11 5.91 5.34
N GLN A 107 -16.64 4.86 4.65
CA GLN A 107 -15.49 4.10 5.11
C GLN A 107 -14.21 4.86 4.73
N LEU A 108 -13.31 5.03 5.70
CA LEU A 108 -12.04 5.72 5.47
C LEU A 108 -11.02 4.79 4.82
N TRP A 109 -10.45 5.24 3.72
CA TRP A 109 -9.31 4.67 3.05
C TRP A 109 -8.10 5.55 3.29
N GLN A 110 -6.99 4.95 3.70
CA GLN A 110 -5.70 5.65 3.78
C GLN A 110 -5.01 5.52 2.42
N ILE A 111 -4.54 6.64 1.88
CA ILE A 111 -3.73 6.68 0.67
C ILE A 111 -2.34 7.14 1.09
N ASP A 112 -1.39 6.23 1.03
CA ASP A 112 0.00 6.48 1.37
C ASP A 112 0.78 6.80 0.09
N MET A 113 1.48 7.92 0.09
CA MET A 113 2.21 8.43 -1.07
C MET A 113 3.62 8.81 -0.64
N ILE A 114 4.58 8.02 -1.08
CA ILE A 114 6.00 8.26 -0.82
C ILE A 114 6.62 8.90 -2.05
N HIS A 115 6.88 10.21 -1.98
CA HIS A 115 7.45 10.97 -3.07
C HIS A 115 8.96 11.06 -2.95
N MET A 116 9.68 10.47 -3.90
CA MET A 116 11.13 10.34 -3.87
C MET A 116 11.79 10.78 -5.18
N PRO A 117 13.08 11.12 -5.15
CA PRO A 117 13.83 11.45 -6.36
C PRO A 117 13.90 10.24 -7.30
N LYS A 118 13.66 10.48 -8.60
CA LYS A 118 13.91 9.49 -9.63
C LYS A 118 15.41 9.19 -9.68
N GLY A 119 15.77 7.91 -9.75
CA GLY A 119 17.17 7.45 -9.69
C GLY A 119 17.71 7.27 -8.27
N SER A 120 16.88 7.44 -7.21
CA SER A 120 17.27 7.09 -5.84
C SER A 120 17.46 5.58 -5.66
N ALA A 121 18.02 5.15 -4.53
CA ALA A 121 18.21 3.72 -4.22
C ALA A 121 16.88 2.92 -4.23
N TYR A 122 15.77 3.60 -3.99
CA TYR A 122 14.44 3.00 -3.92
C TYR A 122 13.65 3.07 -5.24
N ASP A 123 14.18 3.75 -6.28
CA ASP A 123 13.52 3.86 -7.58
C ASP A 123 13.22 2.48 -8.19
N GLY A 124 11.93 2.17 -8.34
CA GLY A 124 11.43 0.89 -8.84
C GLY A 124 11.70 -0.31 -7.92
N TYR A 125 12.24 -0.12 -6.71
CA TYR A 125 12.56 -1.23 -5.81
C TYR A 125 11.29 -1.98 -5.38
N PHE A 126 10.28 -1.26 -4.91
CA PHE A 126 9.05 -1.86 -4.39
C PHE A 126 8.17 -2.42 -5.50
N GLU A 127 8.21 -1.81 -6.68
CA GLU A 127 7.57 -2.37 -7.89
C GLU A 127 8.17 -3.73 -8.24
N ARG A 128 9.51 -3.85 -8.23
CA ARG A 128 10.19 -5.15 -8.45
C ARG A 128 9.87 -6.16 -7.36
N VAL A 129 9.71 -5.74 -6.11
CA VAL A 129 9.29 -6.63 -5.02
C VAL A 129 7.87 -7.14 -5.28
N ALA A 130 6.93 -6.26 -5.65
CA ALA A 130 5.56 -6.64 -5.98
C ALA A 130 5.51 -7.62 -7.17
N ASP A 131 6.29 -7.35 -8.21
CA ASP A 131 6.37 -8.21 -9.40
C ASP A 131 6.93 -9.61 -9.07
N ARG A 132 7.96 -9.68 -8.20
CA ARG A 132 8.49 -10.97 -7.72
C ARG A 132 7.48 -11.73 -6.88
N ILE A 133 6.73 -11.06 -6.01
CA ILE A 133 5.67 -11.68 -5.23
C ILE A 133 4.60 -12.25 -6.19
N ALA A 134 4.13 -11.44 -7.13
CA ALA A 134 3.14 -11.87 -8.12
C ALA A 134 3.59 -13.09 -8.93
N ALA A 135 4.87 -13.15 -9.29
CA ALA A 135 5.44 -14.27 -10.09
C ALA A 135 5.48 -15.61 -9.35
N VAL A 136 5.53 -15.61 -8.00
CA VAL A 136 5.60 -16.84 -7.20
C VAL A 136 4.28 -17.19 -6.50
N LEU A 137 3.27 -16.32 -6.59
CA LEU A 137 1.95 -16.58 -6.04
C LEU A 137 1.26 -17.72 -6.81
N THR A 138 0.76 -18.69 -6.04
CA THR A 138 -0.21 -19.70 -6.49
C THR A 138 -1.58 -19.39 -5.88
N ASP A 139 -2.64 -20.00 -6.38
CA ASP A 139 -3.98 -19.86 -5.80
C ASP A 139 -3.97 -20.26 -4.31
N GLN A 140 -3.27 -21.33 -3.96
CA GLN A 140 -3.15 -21.82 -2.58
C GLN A 140 -2.42 -20.81 -1.67
N THR A 141 -1.29 -20.25 -2.11
CA THR A 141 -0.53 -19.31 -1.29
C THR A 141 -1.24 -17.97 -1.19
N ARG A 142 -1.93 -17.54 -2.26
CA ARG A 142 -2.82 -16.38 -2.24
C ARG A 142 -3.92 -16.53 -1.20
N GLU A 143 -4.65 -17.65 -1.23
CA GLU A 143 -5.72 -17.93 -0.28
C GLU A 143 -5.19 -17.95 1.17
N THR A 144 -4.03 -18.57 1.38
CA THR A 144 -3.38 -18.59 2.70
C THR A 144 -3.07 -17.18 3.20
N ILE A 145 -2.45 -16.32 2.37
CA ILE A 145 -2.12 -14.93 2.75
C ILE A 145 -3.40 -14.14 3.06
N LEU A 146 -4.42 -14.25 2.23
CA LEU A 146 -5.70 -13.55 2.45
C LEU A 146 -6.37 -14.01 3.75
N ARG A 147 -6.31 -15.31 4.05
CA ARG A 147 -6.83 -15.86 5.30
C ARG A 147 -6.07 -15.34 6.52
N LEU A 148 -4.75 -15.37 6.51
CA LEU A 148 -3.93 -14.84 7.60
C LEU A 148 -4.23 -13.36 7.86
N LYS A 149 -4.33 -12.54 6.80
CA LYS A 149 -4.71 -11.13 6.91
C LYS A 149 -6.12 -10.95 7.49
N TYR A 150 -7.06 -11.81 7.11
CA TYR A 150 -8.44 -11.77 7.63
C TYR A 150 -8.52 -12.16 9.09
N GLU A 151 -7.73 -13.15 9.52
CA GLU A 151 -7.69 -13.65 10.90
C GLU A 151 -6.91 -12.73 11.84
N THR A 152 -6.05 -11.85 11.30
CA THR A 152 -5.30 -10.87 12.10
C THR A 152 -6.26 -9.83 12.70
N PRO A 153 -6.21 -9.61 14.03
CA PRO A 153 -7.02 -8.58 14.68
C PRO A 153 -6.72 -7.18 14.12
N GLU A 154 -7.75 -6.35 13.94
CA GLU A 154 -7.61 -4.96 13.46
C GLU A 154 -6.71 -4.10 14.35
N THR A 155 -6.53 -4.48 15.60
CA THR A 155 -5.65 -3.80 16.56
C THR A 155 -4.17 -4.08 16.33
N GLU A 156 -3.84 -5.11 15.54
CA GLU A 156 -2.46 -5.46 15.20
C GLU A 156 -2.05 -4.85 13.87
N LYS A 157 -0.98 -4.06 13.91
CA LYS A 157 -0.36 -3.51 12.70
C LYS A 157 0.77 -4.44 12.24
N ILE A 158 0.50 -5.25 11.23
CA ILE A 158 1.45 -6.18 10.63
C ILE A 158 1.71 -5.73 9.19
N MET A 159 2.97 -5.59 8.84
CA MET A 159 3.34 -5.22 7.48
C MET A 159 3.04 -6.33 6.48
N GLY A 160 2.55 -5.98 5.29
CA GLY A 160 2.22 -6.96 4.24
C GLY A 160 3.37 -7.93 3.94
N ILE A 161 4.61 -7.42 3.98
CA ILE A 161 5.81 -8.24 3.70
C ILE A 161 6.00 -9.40 4.71
N GLU A 162 5.55 -9.26 5.95
CA GLU A 162 5.65 -10.33 6.95
C GLU A 162 4.79 -11.54 6.56
N TYR A 163 3.55 -11.32 6.09
CA TYR A 163 2.70 -12.39 5.56
C TYR A 163 3.33 -13.07 4.35
N TYR A 164 3.94 -12.28 3.46
CA TYR A 164 4.54 -12.81 2.24
C TYR A 164 5.77 -13.68 2.56
N GLN A 165 6.63 -13.22 3.46
CA GLN A 165 7.79 -14.00 3.92
C GLN A 165 7.34 -15.29 4.63
N ALA A 166 6.41 -15.19 5.56
CA ALA A 166 5.90 -16.34 6.30
C ALA A 166 5.34 -17.43 5.36
N VAL A 167 4.51 -17.04 4.39
CA VAL A 167 3.83 -18.01 3.52
C VAL A 167 4.69 -18.45 2.35
N LEU A 168 5.35 -17.53 1.65
CA LEU A 168 6.06 -17.81 0.39
C LEU A 168 7.46 -18.36 0.62
N ARG A 169 8.18 -17.88 1.66
CA ARG A 169 9.53 -18.31 1.98
C ARG A 169 9.53 -19.46 2.98
N ASP A 170 8.76 -19.32 4.07
CA ASP A 170 8.89 -20.18 5.25
C ASP A 170 7.74 -21.21 5.36
N GLY A 171 6.80 -21.20 4.42
CA GLY A 171 5.81 -22.27 4.27
C GLY A 171 4.68 -22.27 5.30
N VAL A 172 4.48 -21.18 6.04
CA VAL A 172 3.37 -21.00 7.01
C VAL A 172 2.01 -21.19 6.32
N ARG A 173 1.08 -21.89 6.99
CA ARG A 173 -0.23 -22.21 6.42
C ARG A 173 -1.42 -21.85 7.32
N THR A 174 -1.20 -21.68 8.63
CA THR A 174 -2.26 -21.38 9.62
C THR A 174 -1.91 -20.14 10.42
N TYR A 175 -2.93 -19.52 11.05
CA TYR A 175 -2.73 -18.34 11.89
C TYR A 175 -1.85 -18.67 13.12
N ALA A 176 -2.04 -19.83 13.73
CA ALA A 176 -1.21 -20.26 14.86
C ALA A 176 0.27 -20.43 14.47
N GLU A 177 0.56 -20.99 13.27
CA GLU A 177 1.93 -21.06 12.75
C GLU A 177 2.48 -19.65 12.47
N PHE A 178 1.65 -18.72 11.98
CA PHE A 178 2.04 -17.34 11.72
C PHE A 178 2.42 -16.60 13.00
N GLU A 179 1.62 -16.73 14.06
CA GLU A 179 1.96 -16.18 15.37
C GLU A 179 3.28 -16.75 15.91
N ALA A 180 3.46 -18.07 15.84
CA ALA A 180 4.71 -18.73 16.25
C ALA A 180 5.91 -18.25 15.42
N TRP A 181 5.74 -18.09 14.10
CA TRP A 181 6.76 -17.57 13.20
C TRP A 181 7.15 -16.13 13.56
N ARG A 182 6.20 -15.23 13.82
CA ARG A 182 6.46 -13.85 14.25
C ARG A 182 7.22 -13.80 15.57
N LEU A 183 6.83 -14.61 16.54
CA LEU A 183 7.52 -14.70 17.83
C LEU A 183 8.97 -15.19 17.65
N SER A 184 9.25 -16.07 16.70
CA SER A 184 10.61 -16.55 16.44
C SER A 184 11.56 -15.47 15.91
N LEU A 185 11.01 -14.41 15.27
CA LEU A 185 11.81 -13.27 14.76
C LEU A 185 12.27 -12.32 15.87
N ILE A 186 11.61 -12.34 17.03
CA ILE A 186 11.91 -11.43 18.16
C ILE A 186 13.10 -11.93 18.99
N HIS A 187 13.51 -13.18 18.80
CA HIS A 187 14.53 -13.85 19.61
C HIS A 187 15.91 -13.94 18.95
N ILE A 188 16.26 -13.03 18.01
CA ILE A 188 17.59 -12.96 17.40
C ILE A 188 18.34 -11.76 17.95
#